data_d531c920a93c271157a7d915b42024f0
#
_entry.id   d531c920a93c271157a7d915b42024f0
#
_cell.length_a   1.000
_cell.length_b   1.000
_cell.length_c   1.000
_cell.angle_alpha   90.00
_cell.angle_beta   90.00
_cell.angle_gamma   90.00
#
_symmetry.space_group_name_H-M   'P 1'
#
loop_
_entity.id
_entity.type
_entity.pdbx_description
1 polymer ?
#
loop_
_entity_poly.entity_id
_entity_poly.type
_entity_poly.pdbx_seq_one_letter_code
_entity_poly.pdbx_strand_id
1 'polypeptide(L)'
;MQIIFTSTSYKRTVVKSIITIVLGLILVIWPTEVLNNIVKIIGGVFFVAGLVSFLVSYRERDERAAMGLTSFNGFGSMLLGVLLFFMADFFTSMLMYLLGFLLAVAGVGQLVMLISARRLGMQSLVVYIFPVLLLIAGVVVFVNPFQAKESIITLFGVMSIFYGITDLINRRKINRLQKDEFYQGKGKSLTRPEIEDADYEEVKE
;
A
#
# COMPACT_ATOMS: atom_id res chain seq x y z
N MET A 1 -7.76 -31.48 -6.44
CA MET A 1 -7.59 -30.16 -5.84
C MET A 1 -8.35 -29.16 -6.71
N GLN A 2 -9.61 -28.85 -6.37
CA GLN A 2 -10.45 -27.95 -7.18
C GLN A 2 -10.03 -26.52 -6.82
N ILE A 3 -9.36 -25.83 -7.72
CA ILE A 3 -9.08 -24.40 -7.62
C ILE A 3 -10.38 -23.68 -7.97
N ILE A 4 -11.10 -23.22 -6.95
CA ILE A 4 -12.29 -22.39 -7.11
C ILE A 4 -11.80 -21.01 -7.58
N PHE A 5 -11.75 -20.81 -8.90
CA PHE A 5 -11.56 -19.48 -9.47
C PHE A 5 -12.85 -18.68 -9.29
N THR A 6 -12.90 -17.85 -8.25
CA THR A 6 -13.90 -16.79 -8.14
C THR A 6 -13.69 -15.84 -9.33
N SER A 7 -14.62 -15.86 -10.27
CA SER A 7 -14.65 -14.94 -11.40
C SER A 7 -14.90 -13.51 -10.89
N THR A 8 -13.85 -12.91 -10.35
CA THR A 8 -13.87 -11.46 -10.06
C THR A 8 -14.04 -10.75 -11.40
N SER A 9 -15.18 -10.10 -11.55
CA SER A 9 -15.64 -9.49 -12.79
C SER A 9 -14.49 -8.73 -13.47
N TYR A 10 -14.06 -9.14 -14.65
CA TYR A 10 -13.00 -8.55 -15.48
C TYR A 10 -13.06 -7.01 -15.50
N LYS A 11 -14.28 -6.46 -15.58
CA LYS A 11 -14.53 -5.01 -15.54
C LYS A 11 -14.03 -4.34 -14.27
N ARG A 12 -14.26 -4.95 -13.10
CA ARG A 12 -13.82 -4.36 -11.80
C ARG A 12 -12.30 -4.31 -11.68
N THR A 13 -11.63 -5.23 -12.30
CA THR A 13 -10.18 -5.33 -12.17
C THR A 13 -9.44 -4.43 -13.16
N VAL A 14 -9.94 -4.29 -14.39
CA VAL A 14 -9.42 -3.28 -15.34
C VAL A 14 -9.60 -1.89 -14.77
N VAL A 15 -10.73 -1.61 -14.14
CA VAL A 15 -10.98 -0.32 -13.46
C VAL A 15 -9.95 -0.07 -12.35
N LYS A 16 -9.61 -1.09 -11.54
CA LYS A 16 -8.56 -0.96 -10.51
C LYS A 16 -7.20 -0.60 -11.12
N SER A 17 -6.78 -1.29 -12.19
CA SER A 17 -5.49 -1.02 -12.83
C SER A 17 -5.45 0.40 -13.42
N ILE A 18 -6.55 0.87 -14.03
CA ILE A 18 -6.65 2.24 -14.53
C ILE A 18 -6.57 3.24 -13.39
N ILE A 19 -7.32 3.03 -12.31
CA ILE A 19 -7.26 3.91 -11.11
C ILE A 19 -5.84 3.97 -10.56
N THR A 20 -5.14 2.84 -10.48
CA THR A 20 -3.75 2.78 -9.98
C THR A 20 -2.80 3.58 -10.88
N ILE A 21 -2.96 3.52 -12.22
CA ILE A 21 -2.17 4.32 -13.16
C ILE A 21 -2.47 5.82 -12.99
N VAL A 22 -3.74 6.19 -12.89
CA VAL A 22 -4.15 7.60 -12.71
C VAL A 22 -3.63 8.15 -11.39
N LEU A 23 -3.73 7.38 -10.30
CA LEU A 23 -3.15 7.76 -9.01
C LEU A 23 -1.64 7.93 -9.09
N GLY A 24 -0.93 7.00 -9.75
CA GLY A 24 0.50 7.11 -9.98
C GLY A 24 0.88 8.35 -10.78
N LEU A 25 0.08 8.73 -11.79
CA LEU A 25 0.31 9.92 -12.58
C LEU A 25 0.14 11.21 -11.75
N ILE A 26 -0.89 11.26 -10.90
CA ILE A 26 -1.11 12.39 -9.98
C ILE A 26 0.08 12.53 -9.02
N LEU A 27 0.59 11.44 -8.47
CA LEU A 27 1.75 11.42 -7.58
C LEU A 27 3.02 11.93 -8.27
N VAL A 28 3.21 11.68 -9.57
CA VAL A 28 4.37 12.15 -10.34
C VAL A 28 4.26 13.63 -10.70
N ILE A 29 3.04 14.10 -11.06
CA ILE A 29 2.83 15.48 -11.52
C ILE A 29 2.82 16.47 -10.36
N TRP A 30 2.18 16.10 -9.22
CA TRP A 30 2.01 16.97 -8.04
C TRP A 30 2.47 16.30 -6.75
N PRO A 31 3.75 15.88 -6.63
CA PRO A 31 4.21 15.09 -5.48
C PRO A 31 4.08 15.84 -4.15
N THR A 32 4.41 17.11 -4.12
CA THR A 32 4.38 17.94 -2.90
C THR A 32 2.95 18.22 -2.44
N GLU A 33 2.08 18.58 -3.39
CA GLU A 33 0.68 18.87 -3.09
C GLU A 33 -0.07 17.63 -2.57
N VAL A 34 0.19 16.46 -3.14
CA VAL A 34 -0.47 15.22 -2.70
C VAL A 34 -0.17 14.94 -1.23
N LEU A 35 1.10 15.01 -0.82
CA LEU A 35 1.47 14.74 0.57
C LEU A 35 0.88 15.79 1.53
N ASN A 36 0.94 17.06 1.17
CA ASN A 36 0.36 18.13 1.97
C ASN A 36 -1.16 17.99 2.08
N ASN A 37 -1.84 17.64 0.98
CA ASN A 37 -3.28 17.43 1.00
C ASN A 37 -3.69 16.22 1.85
N ILE A 38 -2.89 15.14 1.87
CA ILE A 38 -3.12 14.01 2.79
C ILE A 38 -3.08 14.50 4.24
N VAL A 39 -2.08 15.28 4.62
CA VAL A 39 -1.97 15.83 5.98
C VAL A 39 -3.13 16.79 6.30
N LYS A 40 -3.56 17.63 5.34
CA LYS A 40 -4.75 18.48 5.50
C LYS A 40 -6.03 17.68 5.70
N ILE A 41 -6.21 16.59 4.96
CA ILE A 41 -7.37 15.69 5.12
C ILE A 41 -7.35 15.05 6.50
N ILE A 42 -6.20 14.57 6.96
CA ILE A 42 -6.03 14.02 8.31
C ILE A 42 -6.37 15.11 9.35
N GLY A 43 -5.87 16.33 9.17
CA GLY A 43 -6.21 17.47 10.01
C GLY A 43 -7.70 17.77 10.06
N GLY A 44 -8.38 17.71 8.90
CA GLY A 44 -9.83 17.86 8.81
C GLY A 44 -10.59 16.77 9.59
N VAL A 45 -10.15 15.53 9.49
CA VAL A 45 -10.74 14.40 10.27
C VAL A 45 -10.56 14.63 11.78
N PHE A 46 -9.36 15.04 12.23
CA PHE A 46 -9.11 15.36 13.64
C PHE A 46 -9.95 16.54 14.13
N PHE A 47 -10.12 17.55 13.29
CA PHE A 47 -10.98 18.70 13.59
C PHE A 47 -12.43 18.28 13.79
N VAL A 48 -12.98 17.51 12.84
CA VAL A 48 -14.38 17.03 12.93
C VAL A 48 -14.57 16.11 14.12
N ALA A 49 -13.66 15.16 14.35
CA ALA A 49 -13.68 14.26 15.49
C ALA A 49 -13.62 15.04 16.83
N GLY A 50 -12.74 16.03 16.91
CA GLY A 50 -12.62 16.93 18.07
C GLY A 50 -13.89 17.74 18.30
N LEU A 51 -14.50 18.27 17.24
CA LEU A 51 -15.75 19.02 17.31
C LEU A 51 -16.90 18.15 17.81
N VAL A 52 -17.05 16.93 17.26
CA VAL A 52 -18.08 15.97 17.72
C VAL A 52 -17.85 15.61 19.18
N SER A 53 -16.62 15.30 19.58
CA SER A 53 -16.28 14.99 20.98
C SER A 53 -16.59 16.15 21.92
N PHE A 54 -16.29 17.37 21.51
CA PHE A 54 -16.59 18.57 22.28
C PHE A 54 -18.10 18.80 22.43
N LEU A 55 -18.88 18.64 21.35
CA LEU A 55 -20.35 18.78 21.38
C LEU A 55 -21.03 17.73 22.24
N VAL A 56 -20.57 16.47 22.17
CA VAL A 56 -21.09 15.38 23.01
C VAL A 56 -20.80 15.66 24.47
N SER A 57 -19.57 16.04 24.81
CA SER A 57 -19.19 16.43 26.19
C SER A 57 -20.00 17.61 26.73
N TYR A 58 -20.36 18.56 25.86
CA TYR A 58 -21.16 19.70 26.25
C TYR A 58 -22.62 19.33 26.55
N ARG A 59 -23.13 18.29 25.87
CA ARG A 59 -24.52 17.83 26.03
C ARG A 59 -24.71 16.89 27.24
N GLU A 60 -23.70 16.10 27.60
CA GLU A 60 -23.74 15.13 28.71
C GLU A 60 -23.27 15.73 30.04
N ARG A 61 -23.80 16.88 30.43
CA ARG A 61 -23.34 17.70 31.55
C ARG A 61 -23.53 17.12 32.96
N ASP A 62 -24.06 15.89 33.11
CA ASP A 62 -24.57 15.39 34.41
C ASP A 62 -23.66 14.41 35.19
N GLU A 63 -22.52 13.93 34.67
CA GLU A 63 -21.66 13.02 35.44
C GLU A 63 -20.25 13.58 35.69
N ARG A 64 -20.01 13.92 36.94
CA ARG A 64 -19.00 14.85 37.49
C ARG A 64 -17.52 14.50 37.38
N ALA A 65 -17.08 13.34 36.91
CA ALA A 65 -15.66 12.96 36.95
C ALA A 65 -14.98 12.72 35.57
N ALA A 66 -15.73 12.27 34.56
CA ALA A 66 -15.18 12.01 33.23
C ALA A 66 -15.06 13.26 32.35
N MET A 67 -15.68 14.36 32.78
CA MET A 67 -15.93 15.57 32.00
C MET A 67 -14.66 16.35 31.67
N GLY A 68 -13.69 16.41 32.55
CA GLY A 68 -12.45 17.16 32.35
C GLY A 68 -11.55 16.57 31.26
N LEU A 69 -11.39 15.24 31.27
CA LEU A 69 -10.53 14.53 30.34
C LEU A 69 -11.13 14.46 28.93
N THR A 70 -12.45 14.24 28.82
CA THR A 70 -13.13 14.12 27.52
C THR A 70 -13.22 15.47 26.80
N SER A 71 -13.53 16.55 27.54
CA SER A 71 -13.53 17.91 26.99
C SER A 71 -12.13 18.37 26.60
N PHE A 72 -11.11 18.04 27.39
CA PHE A 72 -9.71 18.35 27.08
C PHE A 72 -9.24 17.58 25.83
N ASN A 73 -9.60 16.32 25.67
CA ASN A 73 -9.31 15.52 24.49
C ASN A 73 -10.02 16.07 23.23
N GLY A 74 -11.29 16.49 23.33
CA GLY A 74 -12.03 17.09 22.22
C GLY A 74 -11.41 18.40 21.74
N PHE A 75 -11.08 19.29 22.70
CA PHE A 75 -10.42 20.55 22.38
C PHE A 75 -9.01 20.33 21.82
N GLY A 76 -8.22 19.41 22.40
CA GLY A 76 -6.89 19.05 21.92
C GLY A 76 -6.90 18.50 20.49
N SER A 77 -7.85 17.60 20.17
CA SER A 77 -8.02 17.05 18.82
C SER A 77 -8.43 18.14 17.81
N MET A 78 -9.31 19.05 18.20
CA MET A 78 -9.72 20.18 17.36
C MET A 78 -8.55 21.12 17.07
N LEU A 79 -7.77 21.47 18.07
CA LEU A 79 -6.59 22.31 17.94
C LEU A 79 -5.52 21.65 17.07
N LEU A 80 -5.26 20.37 17.29
CA LEU A 80 -4.33 19.59 16.47
C LEU A 80 -4.81 19.50 15.02
N GLY A 81 -6.11 19.30 14.77
CA GLY A 81 -6.70 19.33 13.44
C GLY A 81 -6.47 20.65 12.71
N VAL A 82 -6.68 21.78 13.41
CA VAL A 82 -6.40 23.13 12.88
C VAL A 82 -4.92 23.30 12.55
N LEU A 83 -4.02 22.90 13.46
CA LEU A 83 -2.57 22.99 13.23
C LEU A 83 -2.14 22.16 12.02
N LEU A 84 -2.59 20.91 11.91
CA LEU A 84 -2.30 20.04 10.76
C LEU A 84 -2.81 20.63 9.45
N PHE A 85 -3.99 21.27 9.46
CA PHE A 85 -4.58 21.85 8.26
C PHE A 85 -3.80 23.08 7.77
N PHE A 86 -3.45 24.01 8.66
CA PHE A 86 -2.76 25.25 8.30
C PHE A 86 -1.24 25.09 8.16
N MET A 87 -0.63 24.17 8.91
CA MET A 87 0.81 23.96 8.93
C MET A 87 1.22 22.61 8.32
N ALA A 88 0.50 22.14 7.28
CA ALA A 88 0.74 20.85 6.66
C ALA A 88 2.20 20.68 6.17
N ASP A 89 2.79 21.72 5.58
CA ASP A 89 4.20 21.71 5.14
C ASP A 89 5.19 21.52 6.28
N PHE A 90 4.94 22.15 7.42
CA PHE A 90 5.76 21.98 8.61
C PHE A 90 5.72 20.53 9.10
N PHE A 91 4.53 19.95 9.23
CA PHE A 91 4.37 18.58 9.70
C PHE A 91 4.95 17.56 8.72
N THR A 92 4.76 17.75 7.42
CA THR A 92 5.35 16.87 6.42
C THR A 92 6.87 16.93 6.43
N SER A 93 7.45 18.12 6.60
CA SER A 93 8.90 18.28 6.71
C SER A 93 9.45 17.67 7.99
N MET A 94 8.76 17.86 9.12
CA MET A 94 9.11 17.23 10.40
C MET A 94 9.11 15.70 10.28
N LEU A 95 8.12 15.11 9.60
CA LEU A 95 8.08 13.67 9.34
C LEU A 95 9.27 13.21 8.49
N MET A 96 9.71 14.02 7.51
CA MET A 96 10.88 13.69 6.69
C MET A 96 12.19 13.77 7.50
N TYR A 97 12.34 14.77 8.39
CA TYR A 97 13.48 14.81 9.32
C TYR A 97 13.50 13.57 10.22
N LEU A 98 12.36 13.20 10.78
CA LEU A 98 12.24 12.01 11.61
C LEU A 98 12.58 10.73 10.83
N LEU A 99 12.05 10.62 9.61
CA LEU A 99 12.33 9.48 8.72
C LEU A 99 13.84 9.40 8.40
N GLY A 100 14.46 10.50 7.98
CA GLY A 100 15.89 10.57 7.70
C GLY A 100 16.74 10.17 8.91
N PHE A 101 16.39 10.65 10.10
CA PHE A 101 17.05 10.29 11.35
C PHE A 101 16.91 8.78 11.65
N LEU A 102 15.71 8.23 11.55
CA LEU A 102 15.46 6.80 11.79
C LEU A 102 16.21 5.91 10.79
N LEU A 103 16.24 6.29 9.51
CA LEU A 103 16.99 5.57 8.48
C LEU A 103 18.50 5.61 8.77
N ALA A 104 19.03 6.76 9.16
CA ALA A 104 20.44 6.90 9.51
C ALA A 104 20.81 6.03 10.73
N VAL A 105 20.01 6.09 11.79
CA VAL A 105 20.21 5.24 13.00
C VAL A 105 20.09 3.76 12.65
N ALA A 106 19.10 3.37 11.82
CA ALA A 106 18.96 2.00 11.37
C ALA A 106 20.17 1.54 10.55
N GLY A 107 20.69 2.38 9.65
CA GLY A 107 21.90 2.10 8.86
C GLY A 107 23.14 1.89 9.73
N VAL A 108 23.34 2.78 10.71
CA VAL A 108 24.45 2.62 11.70
C VAL A 108 24.26 1.34 12.50
N GLY A 109 23.06 1.08 13.02
CA GLY A 109 22.77 -0.13 13.81
C GLY A 109 23.04 -1.41 13.03
N GLN A 110 22.64 -1.48 11.76
CA GLN A 110 22.93 -2.61 10.88
C GLN A 110 24.44 -2.77 10.63
N LEU A 111 25.19 -1.67 10.42
CA LEU A 111 26.64 -1.71 10.25
C LEU A 111 27.33 -2.25 11.51
N VAL A 112 26.95 -1.76 12.68
CA VAL A 112 27.51 -2.24 13.97
C VAL A 112 27.25 -3.74 14.16
N MET A 113 26.00 -4.17 13.85
CA MET A 113 25.64 -5.60 13.93
C MET A 113 26.48 -6.46 12.97
N LEU A 114 26.68 -6.01 11.73
CA LEU A 114 27.46 -6.72 10.73
C LEU A 114 28.95 -6.78 11.09
N ILE A 115 29.52 -5.70 11.62
CA ILE A 115 30.92 -5.67 12.09
C ILE A 115 31.11 -6.67 13.26
N SER A 116 30.15 -6.71 14.15
CA SER A 116 30.18 -7.68 15.29
C SER A 116 30.06 -9.13 14.80
N ALA A 117 29.23 -9.40 13.81
CA ALA A 117 29.02 -10.72 13.21
C ALA A 117 30.24 -11.17 12.35
N ARG A 118 31.05 -10.25 11.83
CA ARG A 118 32.28 -10.57 11.07
C ARG A 118 33.27 -11.38 11.88
N ARG A 119 33.28 -11.24 13.20
CA ARG A 119 34.12 -12.03 14.11
C ARG A 119 33.79 -13.54 14.10
N LEU A 120 32.61 -13.91 13.57
CA LEU A 120 32.16 -15.30 13.43
C LEU A 120 32.47 -15.92 12.05
N GLY A 121 33.25 -15.25 11.20
CA GLY A 121 33.90 -15.85 10.03
C GLY A 121 33.06 -15.94 8.73
N MET A 122 31.86 -15.37 8.66
CA MET A 122 30.97 -15.59 7.50
C MET A 122 30.32 -14.30 7.00
N GLN A 123 31.05 -13.45 6.22
CA GLN A 123 30.30 -12.42 5.50
C GLN A 123 30.96 -11.94 4.20
N SER A 124 30.22 -12.02 3.09
CA SER A 124 30.54 -11.41 1.82
C SER A 124 30.45 -9.87 1.92
N LEU A 125 31.35 -9.15 1.21
CA LEU A 125 31.30 -7.68 1.10
C LEU A 125 29.96 -7.14 0.62
N VAL A 126 29.21 -7.93 -0.15
CA VAL A 126 27.89 -7.57 -0.70
C VAL A 126 26.86 -7.23 0.40
N VAL A 127 26.99 -7.85 1.58
CA VAL A 127 26.05 -7.64 2.70
C VAL A 127 26.17 -6.22 3.29
N TYR A 128 27.33 -5.57 3.15
CA TYR A 128 27.54 -4.20 3.64
C TYR A 128 26.91 -3.12 2.73
N ILE A 129 26.60 -3.45 1.47
CA ILE A 129 26.05 -2.49 0.52
C ILE A 129 24.72 -1.94 1.02
N PHE A 130 23.83 -2.80 1.52
CA PHE A 130 22.51 -2.39 1.94
C PHE A 130 22.51 -1.43 3.14
N PRO A 131 23.22 -1.68 4.26
CA PRO A 131 23.31 -0.74 5.37
C PRO A 131 23.97 0.58 5.01
N VAL A 132 24.98 0.56 4.13
CA VAL A 132 25.62 1.78 3.65
C VAL A 132 24.67 2.62 2.82
N LEU A 133 23.91 2.00 1.90
CA LEU A 133 22.87 2.69 1.14
C LEU A 133 21.79 3.26 2.05
N LEU A 134 21.38 2.53 3.08
CA LEU A 134 20.39 2.97 4.07
C LEU A 134 20.91 4.20 4.84
N LEU A 135 22.16 4.18 5.26
CA LEU A 135 22.80 5.30 5.93
C LEU A 135 22.86 6.54 5.04
N ILE A 136 23.33 6.36 3.79
CA ILE A 136 23.41 7.47 2.81
C ILE A 136 22.01 8.03 2.56
N ALA A 137 21.03 7.19 2.33
CA ALA A 137 19.65 7.61 2.12
C ALA A 137 19.12 8.39 3.34
N GLY A 138 19.38 7.90 4.56
CA GLY A 138 18.99 8.59 5.80
C GLY A 138 19.61 9.96 5.93
N VAL A 139 20.91 10.11 5.64
CA VAL A 139 21.61 11.39 5.67
C VAL A 139 21.06 12.34 4.58
N VAL A 140 20.84 11.86 3.35
CA VAL A 140 20.29 12.68 2.27
C VAL A 140 18.89 13.20 2.62
N VAL A 141 18.01 12.32 3.13
CA VAL A 141 16.65 12.71 3.57
C VAL A 141 16.71 13.71 4.73
N PHE A 142 17.62 13.52 5.67
CA PHE A 142 17.77 14.42 6.82
C PHE A 142 18.30 15.80 6.42
N VAL A 143 19.25 15.88 5.50
CA VAL A 143 19.85 17.15 5.06
C VAL A 143 18.91 17.95 4.15
N ASN A 144 18.16 17.26 3.28
CA ASN A 144 17.25 17.88 2.31
C ASN A 144 15.83 17.30 2.36
N PRO A 145 15.07 17.54 3.45
CA PRO A 145 13.75 16.94 3.63
C PRO A 145 12.73 17.33 2.56
N PHE A 146 12.84 18.56 2.01
CA PHE A 146 11.91 19.04 0.97
C PHE A 146 12.10 18.30 -0.36
N GLN A 147 13.33 18.15 -0.82
CA GLN A 147 13.64 17.38 -2.04
C GLN A 147 13.40 15.88 -1.83
N ALA A 148 13.71 15.37 -0.64
CA ALA A 148 13.46 13.97 -0.31
C ALA A 148 11.96 13.64 -0.34
N LYS A 149 11.11 14.52 0.19
CA LYS A 149 9.65 14.42 0.14
C LYS A 149 9.17 14.24 -1.31
N GLU A 150 9.59 15.12 -2.19
CA GLU A 150 9.23 15.11 -3.60
C GLU A 150 9.73 13.85 -4.31
N SER A 151 11.02 13.50 -4.10
CA SER A 151 11.64 12.33 -4.71
C SER A 151 10.98 11.00 -4.30
N ILE A 152 10.63 10.85 -3.01
CA ILE A 152 9.97 9.66 -2.48
C ILE A 152 8.59 9.51 -3.10
N ILE A 153 7.78 10.58 -3.11
CA ILE A 153 6.42 10.52 -3.67
C ILE A 153 6.45 10.26 -5.18
N THR A 154 7.37 10.91 -5.90
CA THR A 154 7.57 10.66 -7.33
C THR A 154 7.95 9.20 -7.60
N LEU A 155 8.86 8.62 -6.80
CA LEU A 155 9.25 7.21 -6.90
C LEU A 155 8.04 6.28 -6.70
N PHE A 156 7.22 6.52 -5.68
CA PHE A 156 5.98 5.76 -5.47
C PHE A 156 5.01 5.93 -6.65
N GLY A 157 4.89 7.12 -7.21
CA GLY A 157 4.08 7.38 -8.39
C GLY A 157 4.54 6.57 -9.61
N VAL A 158 5.84 6.58 -9.90
CA VAL A 158 6.43 5.78 -10.99
C VAL A 158 6.20 4.29 -10.77
N MET A 159 6.47 3.78 -9.57
CA MET A 159 6.21 2.37 -9.23
C MET A 159 4.74 1.99 -9.38
N SER A 160 3.82 2.89 -8.99
CA SER A 160 2.38 2.70 -9.14
C SER A 160 1.96 2.60 -10.60
N ILE A 161 2.53 3.43 -11.48
CA ILE A 161 2.29 3.38 -12.92
C ILE A 161 2.78 2.04 -13.49
N PHE A 162 4.02 1.63 -13.17
CA PHE A 162 4.57 0.34 -13.60
C PHE A 162 3.70 -0.83 -13.15
N TYR A 163 3.29 -0.82 -11.89
CA TYR A 163 2.40 -1.85 -11.34
C TYR A 163 1.07 -1.90 -12.09
N GLY A 164 0.43 -0.76 -12.31
CA GLY A 164 -0.85 -0.67 -13.03
C GLY A 164 -0.75 -1.15 -14.48
N ILE A 165 0.35 -0.82 -15.19
CA ILE A 165 0.61 -1.28 -16.55
C ILE A 165 0.82 -2.81 -16.56
N THR A 166 1.65 -3.32 -15.67
CA THR A 166 1.95 -4.76 -15.56
C THR A 166 0.68 -5.56 -15.24
N ASP A 167 -0.15 -5.07 -14.30
CA ASP A 167 -1.42 -5.70 -13.95
C ASP A 167 -2.37 -5.72 -15.16
N LEU A 168 -2.43 -4.65 -15.94
CA LEU A 168 -3.26 -4.57 -17.14
C LEU A 168 -2.81 -5.57 -18.23
N ILE A 169 -1.50 -5.69 -18.45
CA ILE A 169 -0.92 -6.62 -19.44
C ILE A 169 -1.16 -8.08 -19.01
N ASN A 170 -0.89 -8.43 -17.76
CA ASN A 170 -1.05 -9.78 -17.25
C ASN A 170 -2.50 -10.25 -17.35
N ARG A 171 -3.45 -9.36 -17.09
CA ARG A 171 -4.88 -9.70 -17.19
C ARG A 171 -5.36 -9.91 -18.61
N ARG A 172 -4.84 -9.16 -19.57
CA ARG A 172 -5.12 -9.41 -20.99
C ARG A 172 -4.64 -10.80 -21.41
N LYS A 173 -3.47 -11.22 -20.93
CA LYS A 173 -2.90 -12.53 -21.22
C LYS A 173 -3.73 -13.67 -20.59
N ILE A 174 -4.10 -13.54 -19.31
CA ILE A 174 -4.92 -14.53 -18.59
C ILE A 174 -6.28 -14.68 -19.27
N ASN A 175 -6.93 -13.58 -19.66
CA ASN A 175 -8.23 -13.62 -20.31
C ASN A 175 -8.20 -14.32 -21.70
N ARG A 176 -7.08 -14.19 -22.44
CA ARG A 176 -6.87 -14.94 -23.68
C ARG A 176 -6.73 -16.43 -23.42
N LEU A 177 -5.89 -16.81 -22.46
CA LEU A 177 -5.67 -18.22 -22.12
C LEU A 177 -6.96 -18.91 -21.64
N GLN A 178 -7.77 -18.23 -20.81
CA GLN A 178 -9.06 -18.77 -20.36
C GLN A 178 -10.06 -18.96 -21.51
N LYS A 179 -10.05 -18.06 -22.50
CA LYS A 179 -10.88 -18.23 -23.70
C LYS A 179 -10.41 -19.44 -24.51
N ASP A 180 -9.12 -19.59 -24.71
CA ASP A 180 -8.55 -20.69 -25.49
C ASP A 180 -8.82 -22.05 -24.81
N GLU A 181 -8.68 -22.16 -23.49
CA GLU A 181 -9.05 -23.35 -22.73
C GLU A 181 -10.56 -23.67 -22.82
N PHE A 182 -11.41 -22.66 -22.75
CA PHE A 182 -12.85 -22.84 -22.88
C PHE A 182 -13.25 -23.35 -24.27
N TYR A 183 -12.62 -22.86 -25.34
CA TYR A 183 -12.88 -23.36 -26.70
C TYR A 183 -12.30 -24.75 -26.93
N GLN A 184 -11.13 -25.09 -26.38
CA GLN A 184 -10.57 -26.45 -26.46
C GLN A 184 -11.38 -27.43 -25.64
N GLY A 185 -11.87 -27.08 -24.44
CA GLY A 185 -12.74 -27.92 -23.63
C GLY A 185 -14.08 -28.18 -24.31
N LYS A 186 -14.65 -27.20 -25.01
CA LYS A 186 -15.88 -27.38 -25.79
C LYS A 186 -15.68 -28.22 -27.04
N GLY A 187 -14.51 -28.15 -27.69
CA GLY A 187 -14.17 -29.00 -28.83
C GLY A 187 -14.04 -30.47 -28.45
N LYS A 188 -13.47 -30.75 -27.26
CA LYS A 188 -13.35 -32.13 -26.75
C LYS A 188 -14.68 -32.75 -26.30
N SER A 189 -15.65 -31.95 -25.87
CA SER A 189 -16.97 -32.46 -25.47
C SER A 189 -17.90 -32.74 -26.64
N LEU A 190 -17.53 -32.30 -27.85
CA LEU A 190 -18.28 -32.63 -29.08
C LEU A 190 -17.76 -33.85 -29.80
N THR A 191 -16.60 -34.39 -29.44
CA THR A 191 -16.17 -35.70 -29.83
C THR A 191 -16.85 -36.69 -28.88
N ARG A 192 -18.01 -37.18 -29.30
CA ARG A 192 -18.77 -38.26 -28.64
C ARG A 192 -17.77 -39.38 -28.36
N PRO A 193 -17.62 -39.91 -27.13
CA PRO A 193 -16.94 -41.16 -26.96
C PRO A 193 -17.70 -42.20 -27.77
N GLU A 194 -17.00 -42.85 -28.69
CA GLU A 194 -17.47 -44.04 -29.37
C GLU A 194 -17.96 -44.99 -28.28
N ILE A 195 -19.26 -45.23 -28.25
CA ILE A 195 -19.85 -46.22 -27.36
C ILE A 195 -19.37 -47.54 -27.92
N GLU A 196 -18.36 -48.13 -27.28
CA GLU A 196 -17.96 -49.48 -27.51
C GLU A 196 -19.18 -50.34 -27.18
N ASP A 197 -19.81 -50.91 -28.22
CA ASP A 197 -20.97 -51.81 -28.08
C ASP A 197 -20.55 -52.95 -27.17
N ALA A 198 -21.15 -53.04 -25.99
CA ALA A 198 -20.97 -54.16 -25.08
C ALA A 198 -21.59 -55.37 -25.72
N ASP A 199 -20.74 -56.34 -26.12
CA ASP A 199 -21.15 -57.69 -26.57
C ASP A 199 -21.97 -58.36 -25.46
N TYR A 200 -23.28 -58.52 -25.70
CA TYR A 200 -24.15 -59.33 -24.86
C TYR A 200 -23.92 -60.76 -25.21
N GLU A 201 -23.18 -61.51 -24.41
CA GLU A 201 -23.23 -62.95 -24.45
C GLU A 201 -24.63 -63.48 -24.01
N GLU A 202 -25.43 -63.99 -24.96
CA GLU A 202 -26.65 -64.70 -24.64
C GLU A 202 -26.31 -65.97 -23.88
N VAL A 203 -26.64 -66.04 -22.62
CA VAL A 203 -26.64 -67.30 -21.85
C VAL A 203 -27.85 -68.10 -22.29
N LYS A 204 -27.63 -69.16 -23.13
CA LYS A 204 -28.62 -70.16 -23.39
C LYS A 204 -28.69 -71.10 -22.20
N GLU A 205 -29.93 -71.33 -21.70
CA GLU A 205 -30.30 -72.38 -20.77
C GLU A 205 -30.13 -73.82 -21.40
#